data_93270119ae22e31f171920dc4b092f80
#
_entry.id   93270119ae22e31f171920dc4b092f80
#
_cell.length_a   1.000
_cell.length_b   1.000
_cell.length_c   1.000
_cell.angle_alpha   90.00
_cell.angle_beta   90.00
_cell.angle_gamma   90.00
#
_symmetry.space_group_name_H-M   'P 1'
#
loop_
_entity.id
_entity.type
_entity.pdbx_description
1 polymer ?
#
loop_
_entity_poly.entity_id
_entity_poly.type
_entity_poly.pdbx_seq_one_letter_code
_entity_poly.pdbx_strand_id
1 'polypeptide(L)'
;MTNGWVDIKNADVILAMGGNPAENHPVGFKWFIEAKKTRNAKLIVVDPRFTRTAAVADLYSPIRSGTDIAYLLGIIRYALVNSRFHEDYVKLHTNASYIIGEKFAFDEGLFSGFDEAKGEYAREAWAYEADQKTRAYGVDPTLQHPRCVFQLLKKHVERYTPEMVERICGVPKETFLKVAGIVTSTGNAERVGTITYALGWTQHSTGVQMIRAAAILQLLLGNVGRPGGGVNAFRGHSNIQGATDTAGTFETLPGYLRTPTGSQATLADYLEKNTPTTLNKQAWATMNYWVNYPKFMVSLLKAVYGKAATKENEFGYSWLPKVDGNSSWMYIFDDMYRGSSTMAGGKEPGPEGLITFGMNPVGLGPNSKKMVAALSKLKWLVVVENVETETAIFWKAPKEYEGPEASKIQTEVFLLPAADFAEKDGTFTNSARWLQWKWKALDPPGKARADQEILAHIFLAVRELYRKEAAPSPSRC
;
A
#
# COMPACT_ATOMS: atom_id res chain seq x y z
N MET A 1 8.25 -4.82 -0.43
CA MET A 1 9.55 -4.96 -1.11
C MET A 1 9.43 -6.03 -2.19
N THR A 2 10.07 -5.83 -3.33
CA THR A 2 10.19 -6.88 -4.35
C THR A 2 11.24 -7.92 -3.96
N ASN A 3 12.29 -7.50 -3.25
CA ASN A 3 13.41 -8.33 -2.80
C ASN A 3 13.49 -8.34 -1.26
N GLY A 4 14.32 -9.22 -0.69
CA GLY A 4 14.58 -9.27 0.74
C GLY A 4 15.59 -8.21 1.21
N TRP A 5 15.61 -7.89 2.50
CA TRP A 5 16.59 -6.96 3.09
C TRP A 5 18.03 -7.33 2.79
N VAL A 6 18.37 -8.61 2.97
CA VAL A 6 19.73 -9.15 2.76
C VAL A 6 20.18 -8.99 1.31
N ASP A 7 19.22 -8.99 0.38
CA ASP A 7 19.52 -8.93 -1.05
C ASP A 7 20.03 -7.55 -1.51
N ILE A 8 19.80 -6.50 -0.72
CA ILE A 8 20.33 -5.15 -1.00
C ILE A 8 21.86 -5.17 -1.15
N LYS A 9 22.55 -6.07 -0.43
CA LYS A 9 24.02 -6.22 -0.55
C LYS A 9 24.49 -6.60 -1.95
N ASN A 10 23.61 -7.10 -2.80
CA ASN A 10 23.91 -7.50 -4.17
C ASN A 10 23.75 -6.35 -5.18
N ALA A 11 23.30 -5.17 -4.76
CA ALA A 11 23.15 -4.01 -5.63
C ALA A 11 24.49 -3.36 -5.98
N ASP A 12 24.63 -2.87 -7.23
CA ASP A 12 25.73 -2.00 -7.67
C ASP A 12 25.38 -0.52 -7.55
N VAL A 13 24.07 -0.20 -7.56
CA VAL A 13 23.53 1.14 -7.36
C VAL A 13 22.31 1.06 -6.44
N ILE A 14 22.30 1.92 -5.42
CA ILE A 14 21.16 2.05 -4.49
C ILE A 14 20.68 3.49 -4.56
N LEU A 15 19.45 3.69 -5.03
CA LEU A 15 18.77 4.97 -4.99
C LEU A 15 17.80 4.97 -3.79
N ALA A 16 18.13 5.73 -2.74
CA ALA A 16 17.24 5.96 -1.61
C ALA A 16 16.49 7.29 -1.84
N MET A 17 15.18 7.21 -2.00
CA MET A 17 14.32 8.36 -2.28
C MET A 17 13.00 8.21 -1.52
N GLY A 18 12.63 9.21 -0.72
CA GLY A 18 11.43 9.14 0.12
C GLY A 18 11.55 8.27 1.38
N GLY A 19 12.77 8.07 1.88
CA GLY A 19 13.03 7.32 3.11
C GLY A 19 14.42 7.57 3.69
N ASN A 20 14.58 7.35 5.00
CA ASN A 20 15.84 7.54 5.73
C ASN A 20 16.23 6.25 6.47
N PRO A 21 16.67 5.19 5.75
CA PRO A 21 16.90 3.87 6.36
C PRO A 21 18.04 3.84 7.38
N ALA A 22 19.03 4.70 7.30
CA ALA A 22 20.12 4.75 8.31
C ALA A 22 19.59 5.11 9.70
N GLU A 23 18.51 5.88 9.78
CA GLU A 23 17.90 6.30 11.04
C GLU A 23 16.71 5.42 11.42
N ASN A 24 15.82 5.13 10.45
CA ASN A 24 14.55 4.45 10.73
C ASN A 24 14.62 2.92 10.62
N HIS A 25 15.65 2.37 9.98
CA HIS A 25 15.86 0.94 9.77
C HIS A 25 17.34 0.56 10.00
N PRO A 26 17.93 0.90 11.15
CA PRO A 26 19.40 0.82 11.34
C PRO A 26 19.93 -0.62 11.19
N VAL A 27 19.18 -1.63 11.63
CA VAL A 27 19.55 -3.04 11.47
C VAL A 27 19.52 -3.46 9.99
N GLY A 28 18.57 -2.98 9.21
CA GLY A 28 18.50 -3.22 7.77
C GLY A 28 19.55 -2.45 6.99
N PHE A 29 19.97 -1.29 7.47
CA PHE A 29 20.92 -0.42 6.80
C PHE A 29 22.33 -1.02 6.66
N LYS A 30 22.69 -1.99 7.50
CA LYS A 30 23.94 -2.74 7.36
C LYS A 30 24.12 -3.33 5.95
N TRP A 31 23.05 -3.70 5.26
CA TRP A 31 23.14 -4.27 3.92
C TRP A 31 23.49 -3.25 2.83
N PHE A 32 23.17 -1.98 3.06
CA PHE A 32 23.64 -0.87 2.22
C PHE A 32 25.16 -0.69 2.37
N ILE A 33 25.65 -0.72 3.60
CA ILE A 33 27.08 -0.62 3.90
C ILE A 33 27.84 -1.83 3.37
N GLU A 34 27.26 -3.02 3.47
CA GLU A 34 27.84 -4.24 2.90
C GLU A 34 27.95 -4.16 1.38
N ALA A 35 26.92 -3.67 0.67
CA ALA A 35 26.99 -3.43 -0.77
C ALA A 35 28.12 -2.45 -1.13
N LYS A 36 28.26 -1.34 -0.39
CA LYS A 36 29.35 -0.38 -0.59
C LYS A 36 30.71 -1.02 -0.40
N LYS A 37 30.87 -1.84 0.66
CA LYS A 37 32.14 -2.47 1.03
C LYS A 37 32.56 -3.58 0.05
N THR A 38 31.62 -4.45 -0.36
CA THR A 38 31.94 -5.67 -1.10
C THR A 38 31.80 -5.52 -2.61
N ARG A 39 30.93 -4.60 -3.07
CA ARG A 39 30.65 -4.37 -4.49
C ARG A 39 31.02 -2.98 -4.99
N ASN A 40 31.56 -2.12 -4.13
CA ASN A 40 31.76 -0.70 -4.43
C ASN A 40 30.47 -0.01 -4.92
N ALA A 41 29.34 -0.43 -4.36
CA ALA A 41 28.02 0.07 -4.72
C ALA A 41 27.92 1.57 -4.49
N LYS A 42 27.23 2.28 -5.38
CA LYS A 42 26.95 3.71 -5.24
C LYS A 42 25.64 3.93 -4.55
N LEU A 43 25.68 4.56 -3.36
CA LEU A 43 24.51 5.02 -2.64
C LEU A 43 24.19 6.45 -3.04
N ILE A 44 23.02 6.64 -3.65
CA ILE A 44 22.49 7.95 -4.03
C ILE A 44 21.30 8.24 -3.12
N VAL A 45 21.24 9.44 -2.54
CA VAL A 45 20.09 9.90 -1.76
C VAL A 45 19.47 11.10 -2.42
N VAL A 46 18.18 11.02 -2.71
CA VAL A 46 17.33 12.12 -3.19
C VAL A 46 16.29 12.42 -2.13
N ASP A 47 16.43 13.53 -1.42
CA ASP A 47 15.61 13.86 -0.27
C ASP A 47 15.58 15.39 -0.07
N PRO A 48 14.45 16.00 0.33
CA PRO A 48 14.40 17.42 0.67
C PRO A 48 15.32 17.79 1.84
N ARG A 49 15.61 16.84 2.73
CA ARG A 49 16.42 17.02 3.93
C ARG A 49 17.72 16.22 3.84
N PHE A 50 18.81 16.83 4.29
CA PHE A 50 20.07 16.10 4.47
C PHE A 50 19.96 15.17 5.68
N THR A 51 19.69 13.90 5.41
CA THR A 51 19.43 12.86 6.42
C THR A 51 20.68 12.13 6.84
N ARG A 52 20.58 11.26 7.89
CA ARG A 52 21.68 10.34 8.27
C ARG A 52 22.04 9.38 7.12
N THR A 53 21.08 9.00 6.29
CA THR A 53 21.36 8.21 5.08
C THR A 53 22.15 9.03 4.07
N ALA A 54 21.82 10.32 3.91
CA ALA A 54 22.56 11.24 3.02
C ALA A 54 23.99 11.46 3.48
N ALA A 55 24.24 11.49 4.79
CA ALA A 55 25.58 11.68 5.36
C ALA A 55 26.59 10.59 4.98
N VAL A 56 26.13 9.40 4.60
CA VAL A 56 27.00 8.28 4.16
C VAL A 56 26.82 7.93 2.68
N ALA A 57 26.05 8.74 1.95
CA ALA A 57 25.86 8.59 0.51
C ALA A 57 27.08 9.01 -0.32
N ASP A 58 27.24 8.41 -1.49
CA ASP A 58 28.24 8.84 -2.47
C ASP A 58 27.79 10.11 -3.22
N LEU A 59 26.47 10.32 -3.29
CA LEU A 59 25.87 11.50 -3.91
C LEU A 59 24.54 11.84 -3.22
N TYR A 60 24.41 13.08 -2.78
CA TYR A 60 23.16 13.65 -2.29
C TYR A 60 22.59 14.66 -3.29
N SER A 61 21.32 14.56 -3.57
CA SER A 61 20.56 15.46 -4.44
C SER A 61 19.39 16.03 -3.65
N PRO A 62 19.42 17.29 -3.23
CA PRO A 62 18.28 17.93 -2.61
C PRO A 62 17.15 18.08 -3.64
N ILE A 63 15.92 17.82 -3.20
CA ILE A 63 14.75 17.92 -4.07
C ILE A 63 13.66 18.75 -3.40
N ARG A 64 12.91 19.51 -4.16
CA ARG A 64 11.68 20.15 -3.66
C ARG A 64 10.62 19.08 -3.40
N SER A 65 9.99 19.09 -2.21
CA SER A 65 8.95 18.13 -1.82
C SER A 65 7.81 18.09 -2.85
N GLY A 66 7.35 16.87 -3.19
CA GLY A 66 6.23 16.65 -4.11
C GLY A 66 6.59 16.69 -5.59
N THR A 67 7.87 16.85 -5.94
CA THR A 67 8.31 16.91 -7.35
C THR A 67 9.00 15.63 -7.85
N ASP A 68 8.91 14.58 -7.07
CA ASP A 68 9.55 13.27 -7.30
C ASP A 68 9.21 12.66 -8.66
N ILE A 69 7.96 12.80 -9.11
CA ILE A 69 7.52 12.30 -10.42
C ILE A 69 8.31 12.93 -11.54
N ALA A 70 8.47 14.26 -11.53
CA ALA A 70 9.23 14.97 -12.55
C ALA A 70 10.71 14.53 -12.56
N TYR A 71 11.27 14.31 -11.37
CA TYR A 71 12.62 13.81 -11.21
C TYR A 71 12.81 12.41 -11.82
N LEU A 72 11.92 11.47 -11.47
CA LEU A 72 11.96 10.10 -11.97
C LEU A 72 11.68 10.02 -13.48
N LEU A 73 10.70 10.78 -13.99
CA LEU A 73 10.41 10.85 -15.43
C LEU A 73 11.57 11.48 -16.21
N GLY A 74 12.30 12.42 -15.60
CA GLY A 74 13.56 12.94 -16.15
C GLY A 74 14.64 11.86 -16.27
N ILE A 75 14.79 10.97 -15.26
CA ILE A 75 15.73 9.84 -15.34
C ILE A 75 15.28 8.84 -16.41
N ILE A 76 13.97 8.55 -16.52
CA ILE A 76 13.42 7.70 -17.57
C ILE A 76 13.72 8.28 -18.96
N ARG A 77 13.48 9.59 -19.14
CA ARG A 77 13.86 10.28 -20.39
C ARG A 77 15.35 10.13 -20.68
N TYR A 78 16.21 10.36 -19.68
CA TYR A 78 17.66 10.22 -19.84
C TYR A 78 18.03 8.79 -20.29
N ALA A 79 17.41 7.76 -19.68
CA ALA A 79 17.64 6.38 -20.09
C ALA A 79 17.25 6.14 -21.56
N LEU A 80 16.07 6.62 -21.98
CA LEU A 80 15.55 6.40 -23.34
C LEU A 80 16.32 7.16 -24.43
N VAL A 81 16.67 8.43 -24.15
CA VAL A 81 17.39 9.27 -25.13
C VAL A 81 18.84 8.80 -25.32
N ASN A 82 19.47 8.28 -24.27
CA ASN A 82 20.85 7.80 -24.32
C ASN A 82 20.96 6.28 -24.53
N SER A 83 19.87 5.58 -24.85
CA SER A 83 19.84 4.12 -25.03
C SER A 83 20.40 3.35 -23.84
N ARG A 84 20.15 3.84 -22.61
CA ARG A 84 20.63 3.26 -21.35
C ARG A 84 19.52 2.47 -20.65
N PHE A 85 18.95 1.51 -21.34
CA PHE A 85 17.92 0.59 -20.84
C PHE A 85 18.26 -0.84 -21.28
N HIS A 86 17.72 -1.83 -20.56
CA HIS A 86 17.97 -3.25 -20.84
C HIS A 86 17.00 -3.75 -21.91
N GLU A 87 17.39 -3.66 -23.19
CA GLU A 87 16.52 -3.90 -24.34
C GLU A 87 15.86 -5.27 -24.32
N ASP A 88 16.61 -6.36 -24.13
CA ASP A 88 16.08 -7.72 -24.12
C ASP A 88 15.08 -7.90 -22.97
N TYR A 89 15.39 -7.39 -21.79
CA TYR A 89 14.48 -7.43 -20.66
C TYR A 89 13.17 -6.68 -20.94
N VAL A 90 13.27 -5.49 -21.52
CA VAL A 90 12.12 -4.65 -21.87
C VAL A 90 11.21 -5.36 -22.87
N LYS A 91 11.79 -6.01 -23.88
CA LYS A 91 11.04 -6.76 -24.90
C LYS A 91 10.38 -8.02 -24.35
N LEU A 92 11.07 -8.77 -23.48
CA LEU A 92 10.63 -10.10 -23.03
C LEU A 92 9.76 -10.06 -21.77
N HIS A 93 9.97 -9.08 -20.88
CA HIS A 93 9.40 -9.08 -19.53
C HIS A 93 8.50 -7.88 -19.22
N THR A 94 8.23 -7.03 -20.22
CA THR A 94 7.33 -5.88 -20.05
C THR A 94 6.30 -5.82 -21.18
N ASN A 95 5.35 -4.90 -21.05
CA ASN A 95 4.37 -4.62 -22.09
C ASN A 95 4.84 -3.56 -23.12
N ALA A 96 6.13 -3.25 -23.13
CA ALA A 96 6.67 -2.18 -23.97
C ALA A 96 6.41 -2.39 -25.48
N SER A 97 6.42 -3.65 -25.93
CA SER A 97 6.17 -4.03 -27.33
C SER A 97 4.67 -4.09 -27.71
N TYR A 98 3.76 -4.05 -26.73
CA TYR A 98 2.33 -4.10 -27.04
C TYR A 98 1.84 -2.84 -27.72
N ILE A 99 0.97 -3.02 -28.74
CA ILE A 99 0.38 -1.93 -29.51
C ILE A 99 -0.94 -1.51 -28.86
N ILE A 100 -1.08 -0.22 -28.58
CA ILE A 100 -2.32 0.36 -28.04
C ILE A 100 -3.29 0.64 -29.19
N GLY A 101 -4.58 0.46 -28.95
CA GLY A 101 -5.66 0.72 -29.90
C GLY A 101 -5.70 2.20 -30.39
N GLU A 102 -6.27 2.43 -31.55
CA GLU A 102 -6.29 3.75 -32.20
C GLU A 102 -7.04 4.84 -31.45
N LYS A 103 -7.91 4.44 -30.51
CA LYS A 103 -8.69 5.38 -29.68
C LYS A 103 -7.87 6.05 -28.58
N PHE A 104 -6.65 5.58 -28.34
CA PHE A 104 -5.77 6.19 -27.33
C PHE A 104 -5.20 7.51 -27.83
N ALA A 105 -5.34 8.53 -27.03
CA ALA A 105 -4.70 9.82 -27.21
C ALA A 105 -4.26 10.40 -25.86
N PHE A 106 -3.31 11.33 -25.92
CA PHE A 106 -2.92 12.16 -24.79
C PHE A 106 -2.77 13.59 -25.31
N ASP A 107 -3.66 14.45 -24.86
CA ASP A 107 -3.74 15.83 -25.32
C ASP A 107 -3.96 16.76 -24.13
N GLU A 108 -3.31 17.91 -24.13
CA GLU A 108 -3.41 18.96 -23.11
C GLU A 108 -3.35 18.47 -21.63
N GLY A 109 -2.63 17.39 -21.38
CA GLY A 109 -2.49 16.81 -20.05
C GLY A 109 -3.52 15.73 -19.69
N LEU A 110 -4.49 15.46 -20.55
CA LEU A 110 -5.52 14.46 -20.34
C LEU A 110 -5.35 13.26 -21.29
N PHE A 111 -5.67 12.08 -20.81
CA PHE A 111 -5.79 10.89 -21.65
C PHE A 111 -7.19 10.83 -22.27
N SER A 112 -7.28 10.16 -23.42
CA SER A 112 -8.59 9.87 -24.05
C SER A 112 -9.53 9.14 -23.10
N GLY A 113 -10.84 9.40 -23.23
CA GLY A 113 -11.87 8.78 -22.41
C GLY A 113 -12.14 9.50 -21.07
N PHE A 114 -11.63 10.71 -20.88
CA PHE A 114 -11.98 11.51 -19.71
C PHE A 114 -13.44 11.99 -19.80
N ASP A 115 -14.21 11.69 -18.75
CA ASP A 115 -15.59 12.16 -18.56
C ASP A 115 -15.54 13.29 -17.52
N GLU A 116 -15.67 14.52 -17.97
CA GLU A 116 -15.57 15.72 -17.12
C GLU A 116 -16.69 15.79 -16.08
N ALA A 117 -17.89 15.31 -16.41
CA ALA A 117 -19.03 15.35 -15.50
C ALA A 117 -18.87 14.38 -14.32
N LYS A 118 -18.16 13.28 -14.52
CA LYS A 118 -17.88 12.26 -13.48
C LYS A 118 -16.49 12.41 -12.86
N GLY A 119 -15.59 13.18 -13.49
CA GLY A 119 -14.18 13.24 -13.08
C GLY A 119 -13.44 11.91 -13.23
N GLU A 120 -13.87 11.03 -14.11
CA GLU A 120 -13.36 9.67 -14.28
C GLU A 120 -12.95 9.38 -15.72
N TYR A 121 -12.18 8.30 -15.92
CA TYR A 121 -11.75 7.85 -17.22
C TYR A 121 -12.48 6.57 -17.67
N ALA A 122 -13.08 6.59 -18.86
CA ALA A 122 -13.48 5.40 -19.60
C ALA A 122 -12.23 4.74 -20.21
N ARG A 123 -11.73 3.66 -19.57
CA ARG A 123 -10.42 3.06 -19.88
C ARG A 123 -10.42 2.16 -21.11
N GLU A 124 -11.56 1.93 -21.73
CA GLU A 124 -11.70 1.15 -22.97
C GLU A 124 -10.89 1.75 -24.11
N ALA A 125 -10.68 3.08 -24.10
CA ALA A 125 -9.82 3.77 -25.06
C ALA A 125 -8.33 3.41 -24.91
N TRP A 126 -7.91 2.81 -23.77
CA TRP A 126 -6.53 2.45 -23.48
C TRP A 126 -6.24 0.96 -23.72
N ALA A 127 -7.20 0.23 -24.28
CA ALA A 127 -7.05 -1.19 -24.56
C ALA A 127 -5.93 -1.44 -25.58
N TYR A 128 -5.25 -2.57 -25.42
CA TYR A 128 -4.32 -3.03 -26.45
C TYR A 128 -5.08 -3.40 -27.72
N GLU A 129 -4.43 -3.19 -28.86
CA GLU A 129 -4.90 -3.76 -30.12
C GLU A 129 -4.91 -5.29 -30.01
N ALA A 130 -6.05 -5.91 -30.31
CA ALA A 130 -6.21 -7.35 -30.22
C ALA A 130 -6.92 -7.87 -31.47
N ASP A 131 -6.45 -8.99 -31.99
CA ASP A 131 -7.14 -9.73 -33.02
C ASP A 131 -8.49 -10.24 -32.51
N GLN A 132 -9.58 -9.94 -33.21
CA GLN A 132 -10.94 -10.25 -32.75
C GLN A 132 -11.23 -11.75 -32.68
N LYS A 133 -10.54 -12.57 -33.47
CA LYS A 133 -10.77 -14.02 -33.56
C LYS A 133 -9.89 -14.77 -32.57
N THR A 134 -8.58 -14.48 -32.57
CA THR A 134 -7.59 -15.17 -31.76
C THR A 134 -7.42 -14.56 -30.37
N ARG A 135 -7.85 -13.30 -30.20
CA ARG A 135 -7.60 -12.46 -29.01
C ARG A 135 -6.12 -12.28 -28.67
N ALA A 136 -5.24 -12.52 -29.63
CA ALA A 136 -3.84 -12.20 -29.49
C ALA A 136 -3.64 -10.69 -29.56
N TYR A 137 -2.80 -10.17 -28.68
CA TYR A 137 -2.45 -8.75 -28.72
C TYR A 137 -1.47 -8.46 -29.85
N GLY A 138 -1.66 -7.30 -30.50
CA GLY A 138 -0.67 -6.76 -31.43
C GLY A 138 0.62 -6.42 -30.67
N VAL A 139 1.75 -6.90 -31.18
CA VAL A 139 3.07 -6.65 -30.61
C VAL A 139 4.06 -6.23 -31.68
N ASP A 140 4.95 -5.30 -31.34
CA ASP A 140 6.09 -4.92 -32.14
C ASP A 140 7.40 -5.20 -31.39
N PRO A 141 8.09 -6.33 -31.67
CA PRO A 141 9.34 -6.67 -31.03
C PRO A 141 10.49 -5.73 -31.39
N THR A 142 10.32 -4.86 -32.40
CA THR A 142 11.32 -3.84 -32.76
C THR A 142 11.22 -2.58 -31.89
N LEU A 143 10.12 -2.40 -31.18
CA LEU A 143 9.78 -1.22 -30.37
C LEU A 143 9.69 0.09 -31.19
N GLN A 144 9.44 0.00 -32.50
CA GLN A 144 9.40 1.17 -33.40
C GLN A 144 7.98 1.60 -33.79
N HIS A 145 6.99 0.74 -33.64
CA HIS A 145 5.62 1.07 -33.96
C HIS A 145 5.13 2.28 -33.15
N PRO A 146 4.58 3.33 -33.78
CA PRO A 146 4.28 4.61 -33.11
C PRO A 146 3.25 4.48 -31.97
N ARG A 147 2.41 3.45 -32.00
CA ARG A 147 1.43 3.15 -30.97
C ARG A 147 1.89 2.05 -29.99
N CYS A 148 3.11 1.53 -30.07
CA CYS A 148 3.58 0.62 -29.02
C CYS A 148 3.83 1.40 -27.72
N VAL A 149 3.65 0.73 -26.59
CA VAL A 149 3.80 1.34 -25.26
C VAL A 149 5.15 2.04 -25.10
N PHE A 150 6.22 1.46 -25.65
CA PHE A 150 7.57 2.05 -25.59
C PHE A 150 7.64 3.43 -26.27
N GLN A 151 7.10 3.59 -27.46
CA GLN A 151 7.11 4.87 -28.18
C GLN A 151 6.18 5.89 -27.53
N LEU A 152 5.04 5.45 -27.02
CA LEU A 152 4.13 6.33 -26.28
C LEU A 152 4.77 6.84 -25.00
N LEU A 153 5.50 5.96 -24.26
CA LEU A 153 6.25 6.37 -23.09
C LEU A 153 7.36 7.36 -23.46
N LYS A 154 8.12 7.07 -24.51
CA LYS A 154 9.20 7.94 -25.00
C LYS A 154 8.69 9.34 -25.30
N LYS A 155 7.58 9.45 -26.05
CA LYS A 155 6.90 10.72 -26.36
C LYS A 155 6.40 11.41 -25.08
N HIS A 156 5.81 10.65 -24.14
CA HIS A 156 5.27 11.22 -22.91
C HIS A 156 6.35 11.87 -22.03
N VAL A 157 7.53 11.27 -21.92
CA VAL A 157 8.61 11.78 -21.05
C VAL A 157 9.48 12.84 -21.73
N GLU A 158 9.31 13.11 -23.00
CA GLU A 158 10.13 14.01 -23.81
C GLU A 158 10.26 15.41 -23.19
N ARG A 159 9.18 15.92 -22.58
CA ARG A 159 9.12 17.23 -21.91
C ARG A 159 9.96 17.33 -20.62
N TYR A 160 10.34 16.21 -20.01
CA TYR A 160 11.10 16.21 -18.74
C TYR A 160 12.62 16.33 -19.03
N THR A 161 13.02 17.41 -19.73
CA THR A 161 14.41 17.69 -19.99
C THR A 161 15.16 18.00 -18.67
N PRO A 162 16.51 17.93 -18.65
CA PRO A 162 17.27 18.29 -17.46
C PRO A 162 16.97 19.71 -16.94
N GLU A 163 16.74 20.66 -17.84
CA GLU A 163 16.35 22.04 -17.52
C GLU A 163 14.94 22.10 -16.89
N MET A 164 14.02 21.29 -17.40
CA MET A 164 12.68 21.19 -16.83
C MET A 164 12.73 20.57 -15.42
N VAL A 165 13.54 19.53 -15.22
CA VAL A 165 13.74 18.91 -13.90
C VAL A 165 14.36 19.93 -12.93
N GLU A 166 15.38 20.67 -13.34
CA GLU A 166 15.96 21.72 -12.51
C GLU A 166 14.92 22.75 -12.09
N ARG A 167 14.12 23.25 -13.03
CA ARG A 167 13.07 24.24 -12.77
C ARG A 167 12.00 23.72 -11.79
N ILE A 168 11.52 22.50 -11.98
CA ILE A 168 10.46 21.90 -11.16
C ILE A 168 11.01 21.46 -9.80
N CYS A 169 12.09 20.70 -9.82
CA CYS A 169 12.61 20.01 -8.63
C CYS A 169 13.58 20.87 -7.80
N GLY A 170 14.09 21.96 -8.36
CA GLY A 170 15.07 22.82 -7.68
C GLY A 170 16.43 22.17 -7.52
N VAL A 171 16.71 21.10 -8.26
CA VAL A 171 17.99 20.39 -8.25
C VAL A 171 18.87 20.93 -9.38
N PRO A 172 20.12 21.31 -9.12
CA PRO A 172 21.01 21.75 -10.19
C PRO A 172 21.12 20.71 -11.30
N LYS A 173 21.02 21.15 -12.55
CA LYS A 173 21.07 20.30 -13.75
C LYS A 173 22.25 19.32 -13.73
N GLU A 174 23.43 19.78 -13.35
CA GLU A 174 24.63 18.93 -13.28
C GLU A 174 24.48 17.81 -12.24
N THR A 175 23.89 18.10 -11.07
CA THR A 175 23.63 17.11 -10.02
C THR A 175 22.63 16.08 -10.52
N PHE A 176 21.54 16.52 -11.14
CA PHE A 176 20.56 15.64 -11.76
C PHE A 176 21.18 14.70 -12.81
N LEU A 177 22.01 15.24 -13.72
CA LEU A 177 22.66 14.45 -14.75
C LEU A 177 23.65 13.42 -14.18
N LYS A 178 24.37 13.76 -13.09
CA LYS A 178 25.20 12.79 -12.37
C LYS A 178 24.38 11.65 -11.79
N VAL A 179 23.25 11.96 -11.13
CA VAL A 179 22.33 10.95 -10.60
C VAL A 179 21.79 10.08 -11.73
N ALA A 180 21.25 10.68 -12.79
CA ALA A 180 20.70 9.97 -13.94
C ALA A 180 21.75 9.04 -14.59
N GLY A 181 22.98 9.53 -14.75
CA GLY A 181 24.09 8.76 -15.30
C GLY A 181 24.44 7.53 -14.46
N ILE A 182 24.48 7.66 -13.12
CA ILE A 182 24.78 6.54 -12.21
C ILE A 182 23.60 5.56 -12.16
N VAL A 183 22.38 6.03 -11.99
CA VAL A 183 21.20 5.16 -11.91
C VAL A 183 21.02 4.34 -13.19
N THR A 184 21.11 4.98 -14.35
CA THR A 184 20.93 4.31 -15.65
C THR A 184 22.13 3.47 -16.07
N SER A 185 23.25 3.47 -15.32
CA SER A 185 24.37 2.55 -15.57
C SER A 185 23.99 1.08 -15.34
N THR A 186 22.82 0.83 -14.74
CA THR A 186 22.30 -0.52 -14.50
C THR A 186 21.37 -1.03 -15.60
N GLY A 187 21.21 -0.27 -16.69
CA GLY A 187 20.38 -0.65 -17.84
C GLY A 187 21.02 -1.73 -18.75
N ASN A 188 21.55 -2.79 -18.15
CA ASN A 188 22.21 -3.90 -18.83
C ASN A 188 22.18 -5.18 -17.97
N ALA A 189 22.70 -6.30 -18.52
CA ALA A 189 22.74 -7.58 -17.84
C ALA A 189 23.79 -7.67 -16.72
N GLU A 190 24.82 -6.85 -16.74
CA GLU A 190 25.99 -6.99 -15.86
C GLU A 190 25.82 -6.28 -14.52
N ARG A 191 25.13 -5.17 -14.51
CA ARG A 191 24.92 -4.33 -13.32
C ARG A 191 23.47 -4.31 -12.89
N VAL A 192 23.25 -4.14 -11.60
CA VAL A 192 21.91 -4.13 -11.02
C VAL A 192 21.76 -2.96 -10.05
N GLY A 193 20.55 -2.38 -10.03
CA GLY A 193 20.25 -1.29 -9.12
C GLY A 193 18.92 -1.47 -8.39
N THR A 194 18.86 -0.99 -7.16
CA THR A 194 17.63 -1.00 -6.36
C THR A 194 17.15 0.41 -6.04
N ILE A 195 15.85 0.59 -5.99
CA ILE A 195 15.21 1.80 -5.46
C ILE A 195 14.59 1.46 -4.11
N THR A 196 14.90 2.28 -3.10
CA THR A 196 14.37 2.12 -1.75
C THR A 196 13.59 3.37 -1.35
N TYR A 197 12.39 3.17 -0.75
CA TYR A 197 11.52 4.26 -0.34
C TYR A 197 10.72 3.89 0.92
N ALA A 198 10.10 4.88 1.51
CA ALA A 198 9.18 4.71 2.64
C ALA A 198 8.04 5.75 2.59
N LEU A 199 7.66 6.28 3.74
CA LEU A 199 6.52 7.21 3.88
C LEU A 199 6.71 8.54 3.15
N GLY A 200 7.95 8.96 2.87
CA GLY A 200 8.23 10.15 2.08
C GLY A 200 7.64 10.12 0.66
N TRP A 201 7.28 8.91 0.16
CA TRP A 201 6.48 8.77 -1.06
C TRP A 201 5.02 8.46 -0.75
N THR A 202 4.76 7.46 0.09
CA THR A 202 3.41 6.93 0.29
C THR A 202 2.43 7.92 0.92
N GLN A 203 2.91 8.92 1.65
CA GLN A 203 2.08 9.93 2.31
C GLN A 203 1.86 11.21 1.49
N HIS A 204 2.23 11.22 0.20
CA HIS A 204 1.81 12.26 -0.73
C HIS A 204 0.50 11.87 -1.42
N SER A 205 -0.30 12.85 -1.79
CA SER A 205 -1.53 12.63 -2.61
C SER A 205 -1.22 11.95 -3.95
N THR A 206 -0.02 12.15 -4.47
CA THR A 206 0.53 11.54 -5.70
C THR A 206 1.47 10.36 -5.45
N GLY A 207 1.47 9.80 -4.24
CA GLY A 207 2.43 8.75 -3.85
C GLY A 207 2.37 7.49 -4.72
N VAL A 208 1.17 7.08 -5.13
CA VAL A 208 1.01 5.93 -6.04
C VAL A 208 1.69 6.18 -7.39
N GLN A 209 1.58 7.38 -7.92
CA GLN A 209 2.22 7.76 -9.18
C GLN A 209 3.74 7.84 -9.06
N MET A 210 4.28 8.30 -7.92
CA MET A 210 5.73 8.27 -7.63
C MET A 210 6.26 6.84 -7.67
N ILE A 211 5.60 5.91 -6.98
CA ILE A 211 6.00 4.51 -6.93
C ILE A 211 5.87 3.84 -8.32
N ARG A 212 4.83 4.19 -9.09
CA ARG A 212 4.67 3.72 -10.48
C ARG A 212 5.79 4.22 -11.38
N ALA A 213 6.19 5.48 -11.28
CA ALA A 213 7.33 6.02 -12.03
C ALA A 213 8.64 5.29 -11.70
N ALA A 214 8.87 5.00 -10.41
CA ALA A 214 10.01 4.19 -9.98
C ALA A 214 9.96 2.75 -10.53
N ALA A 215 8.78 2.13 -10.55
CA ALA A 215 8.59 0.80 -11.13
C ALA A 215 8.85 0.79 -12.65
N ILE A 216 8.37 1.78 -13.38
CA ILE A 216 8.64 1.94 -14.82
C ILE A 216 10.16 2.07 -15.07
N LEU A 217 10.84 2.91 -14.29
CA LEU A 217 12.31 3.06 -14.38
C LEU A 217 13.02 1.73 -14.16
N GLN A 218 12.67 1.00 -13.11
CA GLN A 218 13.29 -0.29 -12.79
C GLN A 218 13.00 -1.38 -13.83
N LEU A 219 11.82 -1.36 -14.45
CA LEU A 219 11.49 -2.27 -15.56
C LEU A 219 12.29 -1.93 -16.82
N LEU A 220 12.48 -0.64 -17.14
CA LEU A 220 13.31 -0.22 -18.25
C LEU A 220 14.78 -0.61 -18.04
N LEU A 221 15.28 -0.48 -16.82
CA LEU A 221 16.65 -0.86 -16.47
C LEU A 221 16.85 -2.38 -16.33
N GLY A 222 15.77 -3.18 -16.38
CA GLY A 222 15.84 -4.64 -16.22
C GLY A 222 16.21 -5.10 -14.81
N ASN A 223 15.91 -4.29 -13.78
CA ASN A 223 16.33 -4.55 -12.41
C ASN A 223 15.29 -5.35 -11.59
N VAL A 224 14.05 -5.52 -12.07
CA VAL A 224 13.02 -6.28 -11.36
C VAL A 224 13.22 -7.78 -11.56
N GLY A 225 13.17 -8.56 -10.47
CA GLY A 225 13.38 -10.01 -10.51
C GLY A 225 14.84 -10.45 -10.50
N ARG A 226 15.78 -9.52 -10.33
CA ARG A 226 17.21 -9.79 -10.24
C ARG A 226 17.73 -9.62 -8.81
N PRO A 227 18.71 -10.42 -8.36
CA PRO A 227 19.39 -10.18 -7.09
C PRO A 227 19.95 -8.77 -6.99
N GLY A 228 19.69 -8.07 -5.90
CA GLY A 228 20.12 -6.69 -5.68
C GLY A 228 19.27 -5.62 -6.39
N GLY A 229 18.19 -6.02 -7.05
CA GLY A 229 17.35 -5.11 -7.82
C GLY A 229 16.05 -4.71 -7.13
N GLY A 230 15.09 -4.30 -7.96
CA GLY A 230 13.69 -4.09 -7.57
C GLY A 230 13.36 -2.74 -6.95
N VAL A 231 12.11 -2.65 -6.48
CA VAL A 231 11.54 -1.49 -5.77
C VAL A 231 11.18 -1.92 -4.35
N ASN A 232 11.83 -1.33 -3.38
CA ASN A 232 11.84 -1.82 -2.01
C ASN A 232 11.24 -0.81 -1.04
N ALA A 233 9.98 -1.04 -0.65
CA ALA A 233 9.27 -0.26 0.36
C ALA A 233 9.75 -0.63 1.77
N PHE A 234 10.32 0.31 2.49
CA PHE A 234 10.75 0.12 3.87
C PHE A 234 9.66 0.55 4.83
N ARG A 235 8.84 -0.40 5.25
CA ARG A 235 7.71 -0.11 6.11
C ARG A 235 8.17 0.07 7.55
N GLY A 236 7.51 0.99 8.28
CA GLY A 236 7.88 1.31 9.65
C GLY A 236 7.50 0.22 10.66
N HIS A 237 6.28 -0.32 10.54
CA HIS A 237 5.81 -1.35 11.47
C HIS A 237 6.39 -2.72 11.13
N SER A 238 6.91 -3.42 12.15
CA SER A 238 7.59 -4.72 11.99
C SER A 238 6.68 -5.83 11.43
N ASN A 239 5.38 -5.80 11.74
CA ASN A 239 4.39 -6.79 11.32
C ASN A 239 3.38 -6.26 10.28
N ILE A 240 3.72 -5.24 9.51
CA ILE A 240 2.75 -4.64 8.58
C ILE A 240 2.20 -5.63 7.54
N GLN A 241 3.02 -6.51 7.02
CA GLN A 241 2.56 -7.55 6.10
C GLN A 241 1.79 -8.65 6.81
N GLY A 242 2.17 -9.03 8.02
CA GLY A 242 1.40 -9.97 8.83
C GLY A 242 -0.02 -9.46 9.10
N ALA A 243 -0.18 -8.18 9.42
CA ALA A 243 -1.50 -7.57 9.59
C ALA A 243 -2.35 -7.64 8.31
N THR A 244 -1.77 -7.33 7.14
CA THR A 244 -2.50 -7.42 5.87
C THR A 244 -2.77 -8.86 5.43
N ASP A 245 -1.86 -9.80 5.72
CA ASP A 245 -2.05 -11.23 5.43
C ASP A 245 -3.25 -11.82 6.20
N THR A 246 -3.51 -11.30 7.40
CA THR A 246 -4.64 -11.72 8.25
C THR A 246 -5.88 -10.84 8.11
N ALA A 247 -5.93 -10.00 7.08
CA ALA A 247 -7.04 -9.08 6.80
C ALA A 247 -7.21 -7.93 7.83
N GLY A 248 -6.09 -7.37 8.29
CA GLY A 248 -6.10 -6.17 9.14
C GLY A 248 -6.53 -4.88 8.44
N THR A 249 -7.12 -4.96 7.24
CA THR A 249 -7.67 -3.83 6.49
C THR A 249 -9.11 -4.10 6.08
N PHE A 250 -9.94 -3.05 6.03
CA PHE A 250 -11.37 -3.19 5.68
C PHE A 250 -11.60 -3.66 4.24
N GLU A 251 -10.62 -3.52 3.36
CA GLU A 251 -10.74 -3.83 1.93
C GLU A 251 -10.57 -5.32 1.62
N THR A 252 -10.05 -6.10 2.57
CA THR A 252 -9.65 -7.48 2.34
C THR A 252 -10.13 -8.44 3.43
N LEU A 253 -10.43 -9.65 3.01
CA LEU A 253 -10.59 -10.83 3.84
C LEU A 253 -9.27 -11.62 3.87
N PRO A 254 -9.10 -12.61 4.78
CA PRO A 254 -7.92 -13.47 4.79
C PRO A 254 -7.58 -14.04 3.42
N GLY A 255 -6.28 -14.06 3.08
CA GLY A 255 -5.81 -14.47 1.77
C GLY A 255 -5.96 -13.41 0.68
N TYR A 256 -6.14 -12.14 1.03
CA TYR A 256 -6.32 -11.01 0.10
C TYR A 256 -7.57 -11.09 -0.77
N LEU A 257 -8.59 -11.86 -0.35
CA LEU A 257 -9.89 -11.81 -0.96
C LEU A 257 -10.54 -10.45 -0.69
N ARG A 258 -11.34 -9.96 -1.63
CA ARG A 258 -12.03 -8.68 -1.46
C ARG A 258 -13.16 -8.79 -0.45
N THR A 259 -13.35 -7.77 0.38
CA THR A 259 -14.55 -7.66 1.19
C THR A 259 -15.76 -7.45 0.28
N PRO A 260 -16.88 -8.18 0.50
CA PRO A 260 -18.09 -7.99 -0.30
C PRO A 260 -18.69 -6.60 -0.15
N THR A 261 -19.34 -6.10 -1.20
CA THR A 261 -20.11 -4.86 -1.20
C THR A 261 -21.61 -5.12 -1.19
N GLY A 262 -22.42 -4.14 -0.82
CA GLY A 262 -23.89 -4.25 -0.83
C GLY A 262 -24.48 -4.60 -2.20
N SER A 263 -23.82 -4.20 -3.29
CA SER A 263 -24.22 -4.55 -4.67
C SER A 263 -23.98 -6.02 -5.04
N GLN A 264 -23.22 -6.75 -4.24
CA GLN A 264 -22.91 -8.18 -4.44
C GLN A 264 -23.77 -9.02 -3.51
N ALA A 265 -25.06 -9.12 -3.83
CA ALA A 265 -26.05 -9.77 -2.97
C ALA A 265 -25.79 -11.27 -2.80
N THR A 266 -25.39 -11.97 -3.86
CA THR A 266 -25.14 -13.40 -3.92
C THR A 266 -23.65 -13.74 -4.05
N LEU A 267 -23.28 -14.97 -3.74
CA LEU A 267 -21.94 -15.48 -3.99
C LEU A 267 -21.61 -15.44 -5.49
N ALA A 268 -22.59 -15.67 -6.35
CA ALA A 268 -22.39 -15.58 -7.81
C ALA A 268 -22.00 -14.17 -8.25
N ASP A 269 -22.73 -13.13 -7.80
CA ASP A 269 -22.41 -11.72 -8.10
C ASP A 269 -20.99 -11.35 -7.64
N TYR A 270 -20.62 -11.80 -6.44
CA TYR A 270 -19.30 -11.57 -5.87
C TYR A 270 -18.20 -12.23 -6.72
N LEU A 271 -18.38 -13.48 -7.11
CA LEU A 271 -17.41 -14.23 -7.90
C LEU A 271 -17.27 -13.69 -9.31
N GLU A 272 -18.36 -13.30 -9.95
CA GLU A 272 -18.34 -12.67 -11.26
C GLU A 272 -17.51 -11.38 -11.24
N LYS A 273 -17.72 -10.55 -10.25
CA LYS A 273 -17.02 -9.26 -10.10
C LYS A 273 -15.53 -9.39 -9.79
N ASN A 274 -15.17 -10.38 -8.95
CA ASN A 274 -13.83 -10.44 -8.34
C ASN A 274 -12.92 -11.52 -8.96
N THR A 275 -13.46 -12.48 -9.70
CA THR A 275 -12.63 -13.49 -10.37
C THR A 275 -12.01 -12.88 -11.63
N PRO A 276 -10.66 -12.82 -11.74
CA PRO A 276 -10.02 -12.29 -12.92
C PRO A 276 -10.37 -13.08 -14.17
N THR A 277 -10.77 -12.39 -15.22
CA THR A 277 -10.92 -12.97 -16.55
C THR A 277 -9.65 -12.75 -17.36
N THR A 278 -9.00 -13.81 -17.79
CA THR A 278 -7.85 -13.72 -18.70
C THR A 278 -8.33 -13.73 -20.13
N LEU A 279 -8.04 -12.68 -20.88
CA LEU A 279 -8.32 -12.62 -22.32
C LEU A 279 -7.44 -13.59 -23.12
N ASN A 280 -6.30 -13.96 -22.55
CA ASN A 280 -5.31 -14.83 -23.21
C ASN A 280 -5.23 -16.19 -22.52
N LYS A 281 -5.50 -17.27 -23.28
CA LYS A 281 -5.42 -18.65 -22.82
C LYS A 281 -3.99 -19.26 -22.96
N GLN A 282 -2.95 -18.42 -23.05
CA GLN A 282 -1.57 -18.93 -23.09
C GLN A 282 -1.20 -19.69 -21.82
N ALA A 283 -0.27 -20.63 -21.96
CA ALA A 283 0.12 -21.54 -20.88
C ALA A 283 0.52 -20.85 -19.56
N TRP A 284 1.18 -19.68 -19.63
CA TRP A 284 1.55 -18.90 -18.46
C TRP A 284 0.35 -18.23 -17.75
N ALA A 285 -0.78 -18.03 -18.43
CA ALA A 285 -2.00 -17.54 -17.81
C ALA A 285 -2.57 -18.53 -16.79
N THR A 286 -2.25 -19.81 -16.91
CA THR A 286 -2.62 -20.85 -15.94
C THR A 286 -1.88 -20.73 -14.61
N MET A 287 -0.77 -20.01 -14.58
CA MET A 287 0.00 -19.71 -13.37
C MET A 287 -0.59 -18.55 -12.57
N ASN A 288 -1.65 -17.92 -13.06
CA ASN A 288 -2.33 -16.88 -12.31
C ASN A 288 -3.05 -17.48 -11.10
N TYR A 289 -2.51 -17.22 -9.91
CA TYR A 289 -3.06 -17.64 -8.62
C TYR A 289 -4.57 -17.31 -8.49
N TRP A 290 -4.98 -16.15 -8.97
CA TRP A 290 -6.33 -15.63 -8.82
C TRP A 290 -7.41 -16.29 -9.68
N VAL A 291 -7.07 -17.16 -10.64
CA VAL A 291 -8.08 -17.99 -11.33
C VAL A 291 -8.78 -18.96 -10.38
N ASN A 292 -8.15 -19.25 -9.23
CA ASN A 292 -8.73 -20.07 -8.17
C ASN A 292 -9.57 -19.24 -7.13
N TYR A 293 -9.85 -17.98 -7.43
CA TYR A 293 -10.61 -17.09 -6.55
C TYR A 293 -11.89 -17.74 -5.99
N PRO A 294 -12.72 -18.43 -6.81
CA PRO A 294 -13.92 -19.12 -6.32
C PRO A 294 -13.61 -20.20 -5.26
N LYS A 295 -12.53 -20.96 -5.46
CA LYS A 295 -12.11 -22.01 -4.51
C LYS A 295 -11.65 -21.42 -3.18
N PHE A 296 -10.91 -20.31 -3.23
CA PHE A 296 -10.42 -19.64 -2.04
C PHE A 296 -11.57 -19.04 -1.23
N MET A 297 -12.55 -18.41 -1.89
CA MET A 297 -13.70 -17.84 -1.21
C MET A 297 -14.55 -18.93 -0.54
N VAL A 298 -14.88 -20.02 -1.22
CA VAL A 298 -15.62 -21.14 -0.64
C VAL A 298 -14.84 -21.79 0.51
N SER A 299 -13.52 -21.92 0.37
CA SER A 299 -12.65 -22.45 1.43
C SER A 299 -12.71 -21.57 2.69
N LEU A 300 -12.62 -20.24 2.52
CA LEU A 300 -12.74 -19.28 3.62
C LEU A 300 -14.10 -19.41 4.32
N LEU A 301 -15.20 -19.39 3.57
CA LEU A 301 -16.55 -19.51 4.13
C LEU A 301 -16.73 -20.81 4.93
N LYS A 302 -16.22 -21.92 4.43
CA LYS A 302 -16.23 -23.20 5.15
C LYS A 302 -15.35 -23.18 6.41
N ALA A 303 -14.22 -22.49 6.37
CA ALA A 303 -13.35 -22.34 7.54
C ALA A 303 -14.03 -21.51 8.64
N VAL A 304 -14.74 -20.45 8.26
CA VAL A 304 -15.45 -19.55 9.20
C VAL A 304 -16.70 -20.20 9.75
N TYR A 305 -17.54 -20.78 8.91
CA TYR A 305 -18.89 -21.25 9.29
C TYR A 305 -18.99 -22.77 9.48
N GLY A 306 -17.92 -23.50 9.23
CA GLY A 306 -17.85 -24.96 9.47
C GLY A 306 -18.99 -25.74 8.80
N LYS A 307 -19.67 -26.58 9.56
CA LYS A 307 -20.78 -27.40 9.06
C LYS A 307 -22.02 -26.62 8.63
N ALA A 308 -22.16 -25.37 9.06
CA ALA A 308 -23.26 -24.50 8.64
C ALA A 308 -23.10 -23.98 7.21
N ALA A 309 -21.88 -23.98 6.67
CA ALA A 309 -21.57 -23.58 5.29
C ALA A 309 -21.94 -24.71 4.32
N THR A 310 -23.13 -24.68 3.74
CA THR A 310 -23.61 -25.65 2.77
C THR A 310 -23.76 -25.05 1.37
N LYS A 311 -23.86 -25.89 0.36
CA LYS A 311 -24.06 -25.41 -1.02
C LYS A 311 -25.39 -24.67 -1.21
N GLU A 312 -26.43 -25.12 -0.50
CA GLU A 312 -27.79 -24.61 -0.58
C GLU A 312 -27.90 -23.18 -0.03
N ASN A 313 -27.05 -22.80 0.92
CA ASN A 313 -26.97 -21.44 1.48
C ASN A 313 -25.76 -20.64 0.98
N GLU A 314 -25.23 -21.00 -0.20
CA GLU A 314 -24.05 -20.35 -0.78
C GLU A 314 -22.86 -20.30 0.21
N PHE A 315 -22.72 -21.37 1.00
CA PHE A 315 -21.67 -21.52 2.03
C PHE A 315 -21.74 -20.45 3.14
N GLY A 316 -22.89 -19.82 3.35
CA GLY A 316 -23.07 -18.75 4.32
C GLY A 316 -22.60 -17.37 3.84
N TYR A 317 -22.45 -17.17 2.54
CA TYR A 317 -21.98 -15.91 1.97
C TYR A 317 -22.81 -14.69 2.42
N SER A 318 -24.13 -14.83 2.53
CA SER A 318 -25.02 -13.77 3.00
C SER A 318 -24.76 -13.32 4.44
N TRP A 319 -24.03 -14.12 5.23
CA TRP A 319 -23.69 -13.80 6.63
C TRP A 319 -22.45 -12.93 6.76
N LEU A 320 -21.66 -12.79 5.68
CA LEU A 320 -20.53 -11.87 5.70
C LEU A 320 -21.00 -10.41 5.73
N PRO A 321 -20.30 -9.55 6.48
CA PRO A 321 -20.57 -8.13 6.42
C PRO A 321 -20.30 -7.59 5.01
N LYS A 322 -21.13 -6.63 4.60
CA LYS A 322 -20.97 -5.88 3.34
C LYS A 322 -20.36 -4.53 3.68
N VAL A 323 -19.36 -4.11 2.91
CA VAL A 323 -18.67 -2.84 3.14
C VAL A 323 -18.78 -1.99 1.88
N ASP A 324 -19.53 -0.91 1.96
CA ASP A 324 -19.65 0.08 0.90
C ASP A 324 -18.85 1.34 1.28
N GLY A 325 -18.32 2.04 0.29
CA GLY A 325 -17.53 3.25 0.51
C GLY A 325 -16.13 2.99 1.04
N ASN A 326 -15.56 3.97 1.75
CA ASN A 326 -14.20 3.94 2.27
C ASN A 326 -14.21 3.95 3.80
N SER A 327 -13.87 2.83 4.40
CA SER A 327 -13.80 2.63 5.86
C SER A 327 -12.38 2.77 6.41
N SER A 328 -11.48 3.48 5.73
CA SER A 328 -10.18 3.79 6.34
C SER A 328 -10.38 4.65 7.60
N TRP A 329 -9.47 4.52 8.57
CA TRP A 329 -9.61 5.17 9.86
C TRP A 329 -9.83 6.70 9.78
N MET A 330 -9.25 7.37 8.78
CA MET A 330 -9.44 8.81 8.56
C MET A 330 -10.90 9.16 8.25
N TYR A 331 -11.55 8.37 7.39
CA TYR A 331 -12.96 8.56 7.04
C TYR A 331 -13.89 8.18 8.19
N ILE A 332 -13.54 7.16 8.98
CA ILE A 332 -14.29 6.81 10.21
C ILE A 332 -14.29 8.00 11.19
N PHE A 333 -13.15 8.68 11.37
CA PHE A 333 -13.08 9.89 12.19
C PHE A 333 -13.87 11.06 11.59
N ASP A 334 -13.94 11.18 10.27
CA ASP A 334 -14.79 12.15 9.60
C ASP A 334 -16.27 11.87 9.87
N ASP A 335 -16.69 10.61 9.81
CA ASP A 335 -18.06 10.20 10.09
C ASP A 335 -18.43 10.43 11.57
N MET A 336 -17.57 10.08 12.50
CA MET A 336 -17.74 10.43 13.93
C MET A 336 -17.87 11.93 14.14
N TYR A 337 -17.00 12.73 13.50
CA TYR A 337 -17.03 14.17 13.59
C TYR A 337 -18.33 14.80 13.03
N ARG A 338 -18.82 14.29 11.90
CA ARG A 338 -20.09 14.73 11.29
C ARG A 338 -21.31 14.20 12.04
N GLY A 339 -21.21 13.03 12.65
CA GLY A 339 -22.34 12.32 13.26
C GLY A 339 -23.20 11.58 12.23
N SER A 340 -22.67 11.34 11.02
CA SER A 340 -23.36 10.61 9.96
C SER A 340 -22.38 9.74 9.17
N SER A 341 -22.83 8.54 8.78
CA SER A 341 -21.99 7.59 8.04
C SER A 341 -21.97 7.89 6.54
N THR A 342 -20.80 8.17 6.00
CA THR A 342 -20.60 8.33 4.54
C THR A 342 -20.72 6.99 3.81
N MET A 343 -20.47 5.88 4.48
CA MET A 343 -20.65 4.52 3.95
C MET A 343 -22.10 4.24 3.56
N ALA A 344 -23.05 4.80 4.30
CA ALA A 344 -24.48 4.68 4.01
C ALA A 344 -25.05 5.89 3.25
N GLY A 345 -24.21 6.62 2.49
CA GLY A 345 -24.63 7.80 1.74
C GLY A 345 -25.04 8.99 2.62
N GLY A 346 -24.56 9.03 3.87
CA GLY A 346 -24.84 10.12 4.82
C GLY A 346 -26.22 10.05 5.48
N LYS A 347 -26.99 8.98 5.27
CA LYS A 347 -28.34 8.82 5.80
C LYS A 347 -28.41 8.10 7.15
N GLU A 348 -27.37 7.32 7.46
CA GLU A 348 -27.28 6.60 8.72
C GLU A 348 -26.45 7.38 9.75
N PRO A 349 -26.69 7.12 11.05
CA PRO A 349 -25.86 7.68 12.11
C PRO A 349 -24.37 7.34 11.93
N GLY A 350 -23.49 8.20 12.37
CA GLY A 350 -22.05 7.89 12.46
C GLY A 350 -21.75 6.83 13.52
N PRO A 351 -20.50 6.39 13.61
CA PRO A 351 -20.07 5.44 14.64
C PRO A 351 -20.38 5.95 16.05
N GLU A 352 -21.00 5.12 16.86
CA GLU A 352 -21.35 5.43 18.26
C GLU A 352 -20.29 4.94 19.24
N GLY A 353 -19.46 4.00 18.84
CA GLY A 353 -18.40 3.43 19.64
C GLY A 353 -17.15 3.15 18.80
N LEU A 354 -16.00 3.11 19.48
CA LEU A 354 -14.71 2.82 18.85
C LEU A 354 -13.88 1.90 19.75
N ILE A 355 -13.20 0.95 19.16
CA ILE A 355 -12.16 0.16 19.82
C ILE A 355 -10.84 0.43 19.11
N THR A 356 -9.81 0.85 19.83
CA THR A 356 -8.46 1.03 19.30
C THR A 356 -7.52 0.00 19.88
N PHE A 357 -6.68 -0.61 19.04
CA PHE A 357 -5.62 -1.53 19.44
C PHE A 357 -4.27 -0.97 18.99
N GLY A 358 -3.39 -0.63 19.95
CA GLY A 358 -2.03 -0.16 19.65
C GLY A 358 -2.01 1.08 18.74
N MET A 359 -2.99 1.97 18.86
CA MET A 359 -3.12 3.14 18.02
C MET A 359 -3.53 4.36 18.84
N ASN A 360 -2.79 5.45 18.68
CA ASN A 360 -3.05 6.74 19.34
C ASN A 360 -3.54 7.82 18.34
N PRO A 361 -4.81 7.80 17.89
CA PRO A 361 -5.34 8.74 16.90
C PRO A 361 -5.16 10.22 17.25
N VAL A 362 -5.26 10.60 18.52
CA VAL A 362 -5.08 12.00 18.95
C VAL A 362 -3.63 12.45 18.75
N GLY A 363 -2.65 11.61 19.09
CA GLY A 363 -1.24 11.94 18.96
C GLY A 363 -0.69 11.84 17.53
N LEU A 364 -1.18 10.88 16.71
CA LEU A 364 -0.63 10.63 15.36
C LEU A 364 -1.50 11.17 14.22
N GLY A 365 -2.78 11.48 14.49
CA GLY A 365 -3.70 11.97 13.47
C GLY A 365 -3.29 13.35 12.95
N PRO A 366 -3.55 13.67 11.67
CA PRO A 366 -3.11 14.92 11.05
C PRO A 366 -3.84 16.16 11.59
N ASN A 367 -4.91 15.98 12.37
CA ASN A 367 -5.70 17.05 12.97
C ASN A 367 -6.21 16.62 14.34
N SER A 368 -5.38 16.77 15.38
CA SER A 368 -5.69 16.36 16.75
C SER A 368 -6.96 17.02 17.29
N LYS A 369 -7.23 18.29 16.94
CA LYS A 369 -8.47 19.00 17.33
C LYS A 369 -9.71 18.26 16.82
N LYS A 370 -9.69 17.84 15.55
CA LYS A 370 -10.78 17.07 14.95
C LYS A 370 -10.91 15.70 15.57
N MET A 371 -9.78 15.03 15.90
CA MET A 371 -9.78 13.73 16.57
C MET A 371 -10.47 13.82 17.93
N VAL A 372 -10.11 14.78 18.76
CA VAL A 372 -10.74 15.02 20.08
C VAL A 372 -12.22 15.36 19.93
N ALA A 373 -12.59 16.22 18.98
CA ALA A 373 -13.99 16.56 18.72
C ALA A 373 -14.81 15.36 18.25
N ALA A 374 -14.23 14.48 17.46
CA ALA A 374 -14.87 13.23 17.00
C ALA A 374 -15.07 12.25 18.18
N LEU A 375 -14.03 12.00 18.97
CA LEU A 375 -14.09 11.13 20.13
C LEU A 375 -15.09 11.60 21.18
N SER A 376 -15.23 12.93 21.33
CA SER A 376 -16.21 13.52 22.28
C SER A 376 -17.68 13.30 21.91
N LYS A 377 -17.96 12.78 20.71
CA LYS A 377 -19.32 12.42 20.25
C LYS A 377 -19.68 10.96 20.42
N LEU A 378 -18.71 10.12 20.75
CA LEU A 378 -18.95 8.69 20.96
C LEU A 378 -19.74 8.46 22.25
N LYS A 379 -20.51 7.37 22.28
CA LYS A 379 -21.09 6.85 23.50
C LYS A 379 -20.04 6.15 24.36
N TRP A 380 -19.14 5.39 23.70
CA TRP A 380 -18.08 4.66 24.37
C TRP A 380 -16.80 4.57 23.50
N LEU A 381 -15.67 4.47 24.19
CA LEU A 381 -14.35 4.28 23.60
C LEU A 381 -13.59 3.21 24.40
N VAL A 382 -13.14 2.15 23.73
CA VAL A 382 -12.23 1.15 24.32
C VAL A 382 -10.85 1.37 23.74
N VAL A 383 -9.88 1.62 24.62
CA VAL A 383 -8.45 1.79 24.24
C VAL A 383 -7.68 0.62 24.79
N VAL A 384 -7.12 -0.18 23.89
CA VAL A 384 -6.26 -1.33 24.23
C VAL A 384 -4.82 -0.92 23.98
N GLU A 385 -4.11 -0.62 25.06
CA GLU A 385 -2.76 -0.04 25.00
C GLU A 385 -1.89 -0.52 26.16
N ASN A 386 -0.58 -0.46 25.98
CA ASN A 386 0.39 -0.77 27.03
C ASN A 386 0.78 0.46 27.87
N VAL A 387 0.41 1.66 27.44
CA VAL A 387 0.62 2.93 28.15
C VAL A 387 -0.60 3.83 28.04
N GLU A 388 -0.73 4.78 28.94
CA GLU A 388 -1.77 5.80 28.87
C GLU A 388 -1.42 6.83 27.77
N THR A 389 -2.13 6.78 26.64
CA THR A 389 -1.91 7.65 25.49
C THR A 389 -2.88 8.85 25.51
N GLU A 390 -2.62 9.87 24.68
CA GLU A 390 -3.50 11.04 24.52
C GLU A 390 -4.92 10.62 24.12
N THR A 391 -5.06 9.56 23.35
CA THR A 391 -6.39 9.01 23.00
C THR A 391 -7.12 8.43 24.21
N ALA A 392 -6.41 7.77 25.12
CA ALA A 392 -7.02 7.21 26.34
C ALA A 392 -7.47 8.30 27.33
N ILE A 393 -6.81 9.44 27.31
CA ILE A 393 -7.03 10.53 28.28
C ILE A 393 -7.53 11.82 27.66
N PHE A 394 -8.00 11.82 26.40
CA PHE A 394 -8.39 13.01 25.68
C PHE A 394 -9.42 13.88 26.44
N TRP A 395 -10.22 13.26 27.27
CA TRP A 395 -11.25 13.90 28.09
C TRP A 395 -10.69 14.65 29.32
N LYS A 396 -9.44 14.40 29.75
CA LYS A 396 -8.83 15.09 30.90
C LYS A 396 -8.47 16.54 30.57
N ALA A 397 -7.94 16.80 29.39
CA ALA A 397 -7.50 18.13 28.95
C ALA A 397 -7.95 18.48 27.52
N PRO A 398 -9.25 18.37 27.18
CA PRO A 398 -9.71 18.54 25.80
C PRO A 398 -9.48 19.97 25.27
N LYS A 399 -9.35 20.95 26.14
CA LYS A 399 -9.08 22.36 25.76
C LYS A 399 -7.71 22.56 25.13
N GLU A 400 -6.74 21.75 25.42
CA GLU A 400 -5.44 21.76 24.74
C GLU A 400 -5.56 21.50 23.23
N TYR A 401 -6.65 20.85 22.85
CA TYR A 401 -6.99 20.52 21.45
C TYR A 401 -8.19 21.32 20.93
N GLU A 402 -8.54 22.43 21.57
CA GLU A 402 -9.74 23.23 21.24
C GLU A 402 -11.04 22.41 21.28
N GLY A 403 -11.07 21.35 22.06
CA GLY A 403 -12.21 20.49 22.29
C GLY A 403 -13.27 21.11 23.20
N PRO A 404 -14.39 20.39 23.45
CA PRO A 404 -15.44 20.85 24.36
C PRO A 404 -14.93 20.95 25.81
N GLU A 405 -15.75 21.54 26.71
CA GLU A 405 -15.49 21.46 28.14
C GLU A 405 -15.48 20.00 28.61
N ALA A 406 -14.54 19.60 29.45
CA ALA A 406 -14.42 18.25 29.96
C ALA A 406 -15.72 17.73 30.58
N SER A 407 -16.43 18.58 31.31
CA SER A 407 -17.72 18.27 31.94
C SER A 407 -18.87 17.99 30.94
N LYS A 408 -18.68 18.34 29.68
CA LYS A 408 -19.66 18.12 28.60
C LYS A 408 -19.41 16.84 27.81
N ILE A 409 -18.26 16.19 28.00
CA ILE A 409 -17.93 14.93 27.36
C ILE A 409 -18.68 13.80 28.05
N GLN A 410 -19.51 13.08 27.28
CA GLN A 410 -20.31 11.96 27.77
C GLN A 410 -19.74 10.60 27.34
N THR A 411 -18.63 10.59 26.61
CA THR A 411 -17.99 9.36 26.15
C THR A 411 -17.46 8.56 27.33
N GLU A 412 -17.94 7.35 27.52
CA GLU A 412 -17.41 6.41 28.50
C GLU A 412 -16.12 5.79 27.96
N VAL A 413 -15.02 5.90 28.68
CA VAL A 413 -13.69 5.45 28.24
C VAL A 413 -13.22 4.25 29.06
N PHE A 414 -12.92 3.14 28.36
CA PHE A 414 -12.36 1.93 28.93
C PHE A 414 -10.90 1.80 28.47
N LEU A 415 -9.97 1.83 29.42
CA LEU A 415 -8.56 1.52 29.14
C LEU A 415 -8.26 0.08 29.55
N LEU A 416 -7.93 -0.77 28.56
CA LEU A 416 -7.60 -2.16 28.77
C LEU A 416 -6.08 -2.35 28.59
N PRO A 417 -5.37 -2.91 29.58
CA PRO A 417 -3.92 -3.07 29.52
C PRO A 417 -3.56 -4.18 28.52
N ALA A 418 -2.78 -3.83 27.51
CA ALA A 418 -2.22 -4.75 26.52
C ALA A 418 -0.81 -5.21 26.92
N ALA A 419 -0.48 -6.43 26.56
CA ALA A 419 0.88 -6.93 26.62
C ALA A 419 1.73 -6.28 25.52
N ASP A 420 2.94 -5.86 25.86
CA ASP A 420 3.93 -5.39 24.88
C ASP A 420 4.40 -6.54 23.97
N PHE A 421 5.08 -6.19 22.85
CA PHE A 421 5.55 -7.21 21.92
C PHE A 421 6.53 -8.21 22.56
N ALA A 422 7.31 -7.80 23.56
CA ALA A 422 8.25 -8.66 24.29
C ALA A 422 7.56 -9.59 25.30
N GLU A 423 6.31 -9.33 25.63
CA GLU A 423 5.52 -10.02 26.68
C GLU A 423 4.55 -11.05 26.09
N LYS A 424 4.60 -11.31 24.80
CA LYS A 424 3.73 -12.28 24.09
C LYS A 424 4.50 -13.06 23.04
N ASP A 425 4.15 -14.35 22.91
CA ASP A 425 4.56 -15.18 21.78
C ASP A 425 3.82 -14.77 20.52
N GLY A 426 4.38 -15.10 19.36
CA GLY A 426 3.69 -14.90 18.12
C GLY A 426 4.60 -14.81 16.91
N THR A 427 3.98 -14.52 15.79
CA THR A 427 4.68 -14.32 14.52
C THR A 427 4.61 -12.87 14.08
N PHE A 428 5.56 -12.47 13.27
CA PHE A 428 5.46 -11.25 12.49
C PHE A 428 6.03 -11.47 11.09
N THR A 429 5.40 -10.85 10.11
CA THR A 429 5.85 -10.86 8.73
C THR A 429 6.34 -9.46 8.37
N ASN A 430 7.65 -9.33 8.18
CA ASN A 430 8.28 -8.04 7.91
C ASN A 430 8.10 -7.59 6.45
N SER A 431 8.64 -6.42 6.11
CA SER A 431 8.56 -5.84 4.75
C SER A 431 9.09 -6.74 3.64
N ALA A 432 9.99 -7.68 3.96
CA ALA A 432 10.55 -8.64 3.02
C ALA A 432 9.75 -9.95 2.92
N ARG A 433 8.56 -10.01 3.49
CA ARG A 433 7.68 -11.19 3.54
C ARG A 433 8.29 -12.39 4.28
N TRP A 434 9.18 -12.12 5.21
CA TRP A 434 9.72 -13.16 6.07
C TRP A 434 8.82 -13.34 7.27
N LEU A 435 8.17 -14.48 7.37
CA LEU A 435 7.44 -14.92 8.55
C LEU A 435 8.44 -15.37 9.61
N GLN A 436 8.44 -14.69 10.73
CA GLN A 436 9.36 -14.92 11.82
C GLN A 436 8.57 -15.26 13.08
N TRP A 437 8.99 -16.31 13.78
CA TRP A 437 8.48 -16.61 15.12
C TRP A 437 9.29 -15.85 16.17
N LYS A 438 8.63 -15.39 17.22
CA LYS A 438 9.27 -14.83 18.42
C LYS A 438 8.66 -15.45 19.68
N TRP A 439 9.51 -15.73 20.62
CA TRP A 439 9.13 -16.13 21.97
C TRP A 439 8.96 -14.88 22.84
N LYS A 440 8.05 -14.94 23.83
CA LYS A 440 8.01 -13.89 24.84
C LYS A 440 9.31 -13.92 25.66
N ALA A 441 9.80 -12.76 26.04
CA ALA A 441 10.97 -12.61 26.87
C ALA A 441 10.61 -12.56 28.37
N LEU A 442 9.42 -12.13 28.71
CA LEU A 442 8.89 -11.99 30.07
C LEU A 442 7.37 -12.09 30.08
N ASP A 443 6.77 -12.31 31.22
CA ASP A 443 5.34 -12.32 31.40
C ASP A 443 4.77 -10.89 31.41
N PRO A 444 3.55 -10.66 30.91
CA PRO A 444 2.90 -9.36 30.97
C PRO A 444 2.69 -8.90 32.42
N PRO A 445 2.85 -7.61 32.72
CA PRO A 445 2.65 -7.10 34.06
C PRO A 445 1.16 -7.07 34.47
N GLY A 446 0.86 -7.39 35.70
CA GLY A 446 -0.47 -7.25 36.28
C GLY A 446 -1.58 -7.98 35.53
N LYS A 447 -2.52 -7.22 34.95
CA LYS A 447 -3.65 -7.76 34.18
C LYS A 447 -3.49 -7.62 32.68
N ALA A 448 -2.34 -7.19 32.20
CA ALA A 448 -2.09 -7.04 30.78
C ALA A 448 -2.19 -8.38 30.04
N ARG A 449 -2.77 -8.38 28.84
CA ARG A 449 -3.01 -9.56 28.00
C ARG A 449 -2.63 -9.28 26.56
N ALA A 450 -2.36 -10.33 25.80
CA ALA A 450 -2.17 -10.22 24.37
C ALA A 450 -3.44 -9.69 23.66
N ASP A 451 -3.28 -8.89 22.61
CA ASP A 451 -4.38 -8.25 21.90
C ASP A 451 -5.44 -9.25 21.40
N GLN A 452 -4.99 -10.37 20.83
CA GLN A 452 -5.92 -11.41 20.38
C GLN A 452 -6.68 -12.10 21.54
N GLU A 453 -6.08 -12.20 22.73
CA GLU A 453 -6.74 -12.71 23.92
C GLU A 453 -7.81 -11.73 24.39
N ILE A 454 -7.50 -10.43 24.42
CA ILE A 454 -8.45 -9.38 24.76
C ILE A 454 -9.63 -9.40 23.78
N LEU A 455 -9.36 -9.44 22.48
CA LEU A 455 -10.39 -9.49 21.46
C LEU A 455 -11.27 -10.75 21.58
N ALA A 456 -10.66 -11.91 21.85
CA ALA A 456 -11.39 -13.16 22.05
C ALA A 456 -12.29 -13.10 23.29
N HIS A 457 -11.84 -12.52 24.38
CA HIS A 457 -12.65 -12.32 25.60
C HIS A 457 -13.85 -11.41 25.34
N ILE A 458 -13.64 -10.28 24.66
CA ILE A 458 -14.74 -9.37 24.26
C ILE A 458 -15.74 -10.11 23.40
N PHE A 459 -15.29 -10.83 22.37
CA PHE A 459 -16.17 -11.61 21.49
C PHE A 459 -16.99 -12.65 22.25
N LEU A 460 -16.35 -13.43 23.13
CA LEU A 460 -17.02 -14.46 23.90
C LEU A 460 -18.05 -13.86 24.88
N ALA A 461 -17.72 -12.72 25.51
CA ALA A 461 -18.64 -12.01 26.39
C ALA A 461 -19.88 -11.49 25.64
N VAL A 462 -19.68 -10.86 24.48
CA VAL A 462 -20.78 -10.40 23.61
C VAL A 462 -21.66 -11.56 23.17
N ARG A 463 -21.04 -12.67 22.74
CA ARG A 463 -21.77 -13.87 22.33
C ARG A 463 -22.62 -14.46 23.45
N GLU A 464 -22.10 -14.44 24.69
CA GLU A 464 -22.84 -14.94 25.86
C GLU A 464 -24.02 -14.03 26.25
N LEU A 465 -23.86 -12.71 26.11
CA LEU A 465 -24.95 -11.75 26.32
C LEU A 465 -26.10 -12.00 25.31
N TYR A 466 -25.79 -12.15 24.04
CA TYR A 466 -26.80 -12.50 23.02
C TYR A 466 -27.53 -13.80 23.31
N ARG A 467 -26.84 -14.81 23.86
CA ARG A 467 -27.47 -16.08 24.27
C ARG A 467 -28.43 -15.90 25.43
N LYS A 468 -28.08 -15.04 26.40
CA LYS A 468 -28.92 -14.80 27.58
C LYS A 468 -30.15 -13.96 27.26
N GLU A 469 -30.02 -12.99 26.38
CA GLU A 469 -31.10 -12.07 26.04
C GLU A 469 -32.09 -12.61 25.00
N ALA A 470 -31.90 -13.85 24.55
CA ALA A 470 -32.71 -14.48 23.49
C ALA A 470 -32.89 -13.59 22.23
N ALA A 471 -31.92 -12.65 22.02
CA ALA A 471 -31.89 -11.83 20.84
C ALA A 471 -31.71 -12.70 19.58
N PRO A 472 -32.17 -12.29 18.38
CA PRO A 472 -32.02 -13.05 17.16
C PRO A 472 -30.55 -13.42 16.98
N SER A 473 -30.37 -14.71 17.13
CA SER A 473 -29.11 -15.42 17.42
C SER A 473 -27.90 -14.97 16.66
N PRO A 474 -26.78 -14.77 17.36
CA PRO A 474 -25.42 -14.85 16.78
C PRO A 474 -25.01 -16.28 16.37
N SER A 475 -25.94 -17.25 16.32
CA SER A 475 -25.66 -18.56 15.69
C SER A 475 -25.34 -18.43 14.19
N ARG A 476 -25.40 -17.22 13.68
CA ARG A 476 -25.02 -16.82 12.31
C ARG A 476 -23.76 -15.94 12.26
N CYS A 477 -23.11 -15.68 13.40
CA CYS A 477 -21.80 -15.03 13.47
C CYS A 477 -20.69 -16.03 13.81
#